data_a1123218bac7bfbb2700522a14baa571
#
_entry.id   a1123218bac7bfbb2700522a14baa571
#
_cell.length_a   1.000
_cell.length_b   1.000
_cell.length_c   1.000
_cell.angle_alpha   90.00
_cell.angle_beta   90.00
_cell.angle_gamma   90.00
#
_symmetry.space_group_name_H-M   'P 1'
#
loop_
_entity.id
_entity.type
_entity.pdbx_description
1 polymer ?
#
loop_
_entity_poly.entity_id
_entity_poly.type
_entity_poly.pdbx_seq_one_letter_code
_entity_poly.pdbx_strand_id
1 'polypeptide(L)'
;QAVHEVLLSIEEIYNQHPEFEANKIAERIVEPDRIFTFKVPWVDDRGTVQVNIGYRVQFNNAIGPYKGGLRFHPSVNLSILKFLGFEQTFKNALTTLPMGGGKGGSDFNPKGKSDAEVMRFCQAFMTELWRYIGPETDVPAGDIGVGAREIGYLYGMYRKLAHENTGVLTGKGMTYGGSLIRPEATGFGAVYFVNRMLQDKGMDIKGKVVAISGFGNVAWGAATKATEMGAKVVTISGPDGYIYDPDGLNAEKIAYMLELRASNNDVVAPYAQKFPGSKFVPGAKPWEVKVDIAMPCATQNELGGEDAAKLLANGVICVGEVSNMGCTPEAIDAFIKARVMYGPGKAVNAGGVATSGLEMTQNSMKLGWSAEEVDAKLHHIMMSIHDACVEYGTEADGYINYMKGANVAGFMKVAKSMVEQGIV
;
A
#
# COMPACT_ATOMS: atom_id res chain seq x y z
N GLN A 1 -4.99 -19.14 -0.89
CA GLN A 1 -3.72 -19.10 -1.63
C GLN A 1 -2.67 -18.26 -0.90
N ALA A 2 -2.95 -17.00 -0.51
CA ALA A 2 -1.98 -16.12 0.17
C ALA A 2 -1.58 -16.62 1.57
N VAL A 3 -2.52 -17.15 2.35
CA VAL A 3 -2.22 -17.76 3.64
C VAL A 3 -1.23 -18.93 3.44
N HIS A 4 -1.49 -19.76 2.45
CA HIS A 4 -0.63 -20.90 2.11
C HIS A 4 0.78 -20.46 1.69
N GLU A 5 0.88 -19.40 0.89
CA GLU A 5 2.15 -18.82 0.45
C GLU A 5 2.99 -18.31 1.63
N VAL A 6 2.35 -17.58 2.55
CA VAL A 6 3.04 -17.11 3.76
C VAL A 6 3.48 -18.27 4.62
N LEU A 7 2.62 -19.27 4.86
CA LEU A 7 2.95 -20.44 5.68
C LEU A 7 4.12 -21.24 5.08
N LEU A 8 4.16 -21.40 3.76
CA LEU A 8 5.30 -22.04 3.09
C LEU A 8 6.60 -21.24 3.29
N SER A 9 6.51 -19.91 3.22
CA SER A 9 7.69 -19.04 3.39
C SER A 9 8.28 -19.10 4.80
N ILE A 10 7.48 -19.40 5.82
CA ILE A 10 7.90 -19.42 7.22
C ILE A 10 8.20 -20.83 7.77
N GLU A 11 7.92 -21.88 7.01
CA GLU A 11 8.00 -23.26 7.50
C GLU A 11 9.36 -23.60 8.15
N GLU A 12 10.44 -23.25 7.49
CA GLU A 12 11.78 -23.53 8.00
C GLU A 12 12.05 -22.84 9.34
N ILE A 13 11.75 -21.53 9.43
CA ILE A 13 11.99 -20.76 10.66
C ILE A 13 11.01 -21.15 11.76
N TYR A 14 9.78 -21.48 11.41
CA TYR A 14 8.77 -21.95 12.36
C TYR A 14 9.26 -23.21 13.08
N ASN A 15 9.83 -24.16 12.34
CA ASN A 15 10.35 -25.41 12.89
C ASN A 15 11.59 -25.23 13.78
N GLN A 16 12.28 -24.08 13.70
CA GLN A 16 13.38 -23.73 14.59
C GLN A 16 12.92 -23.14 15.93
N HIS A 17 11.60 -22.89 16.07
CA HIS A 17 11.00 -22.26 17.24
C HIS A 17 9.91 -23.17 17.84
N PRO A 18 10.27 -24.18 18.67
CA PRO A 18 9.29 -25.10 19.26
C PRO A 18 8.22 -24.40 20.11
N GLU A 19 8.51 -23.20 20.62
CA GLU A 19 7.54 -22.39 21.35
C GLU A 19 6.36 -21.94 20.48
N PHE A 20 6.55 -21.81 19.16
CA PHE A 20 5.46 -21.44 18.25
C PHE A 20 4.41 -22.55 18.15
N GLU A 21 4.86 -23.79 18.00
CA GLU A 21 3.94 -24.93 17.98
C GLU A 21 3.28 -25.15 19.35
N ALA A 22 4.05 -25.00 20.44
CA ALA A 22 3.51 -25.14 21.79
C ALA A 22 2.41 -24.11 22.08
N ASN A 23 2.47 -22.92 21.49
CA ASN A 23 1.49 -21.85 21.64
C ASN A 23 0.45 -21.81 20.49
N LYS A 24 0.44 -22.79 19.60
CA LYS A 24 -0.48 -22.87 18.45
C LYS A 24 -0.49 -21.59 17.60
N ILE A 25 0.69 -21.05 17.36
CA ILE A 25 0.82 -19.77 16.63
C ILE A 25 0.25 -19.88 15.22
N ALA A 26 0.54 -20.96 14.49
CA ALA A 26 0.06 -21.13 13.12
C ALA A 26 -1.47 -21.09 13.05
N GLU A 27 -2.15 -21.83 13.94
CA GLU A 27 -3.60 -21.89 13.98
C GLU A 27 -4.24 -20.57 14.45
N ARG A 28 -3.58 -19.86 15.36
CA ARG A 28 -4.08 -18.59 15.89
C ARG A 28 -3.87 -17.41 14.93
N ILE A 29 -2.76 -17.39 14.23
CA ILE A 29 -2.38 -16.24 13.36
C ILE A 29 -3.15 -16.20 12.04
N VAL A 30 -3.73 -17.31 11.60
CA VAL A 30 -4.49 -17.41 10.36
C VAL A 30 -5.97 -17.05 10.51
N GLU A 31 -6.45 -16.95 11.75
CA GLU A 31 -7.83 -16.58 12.04
C GLU A 31 -7.91 -15.14 12.59
N PRO A 32 -8.88 -14.35 12.17
CA PRO A 32 -9.08 -13.02 12.75
C PRO A 32 -9.57 -13.09 14.19
N ASP A 33 -9.17 -12.10 14.99
CA ASP A 33 -9.64 -11.99 16.36
C ASP A 33 -11.14 -11.76 16.45
N ARG A 34 -11.67 -10.85 15.60
CA ARG A 34 -13.10 -10.49 15.58
C ARG A 34 -13.54 -10.07 14.17
N ILE A 35 -14.79 -10.35 13.87
CA ILE A 35 -15.45 -9.90 12.65
C ILE A 35 -16.77 -9.24 13.03
N PHE A 36 -17.00 -8.03 12.53
CA PHE A 36 -18.28 -7.34 12.62
C PHE A 36 -18.92 -7.28 11.25
N THR A 37 -20.16 -7.74 11.16
CA THR A 37 -21.00 -7.66 9.96
C THR A 37 -22.29 -6.97 10.33
N PHE A 38 -22.69 -5.95 9.58
CA PHE A 38 -23.86 -5.15 9.90
C PHE A 38 -24.57 -4.63 8.65
N LYS A 39 -25.86 -4.41 8.78
CA LYS A 39 -26.65 -3.74 7.73
C LYS A 39 -26.38 -2.23 7.78
N VAL A 40 -26.34 -1.62 6.59
CA VAL A 40 -26.19 -0.18 6.43
C VAL A 40 -27.36 0.32 5.57
N PRO A 41 -28.53 0.59 6.16
CA PRO A 41 -29.63 1.24 5.43
C PRO A 41 -29.34 2.74 5.31
N TRP A 42 -29.59 3.28 4.13
CA TRP A 42 -29.43 4.70 3.85
C TRP A 42 -30.43 5.12 2.77
N VAL A 43 -30.65 6.42 2.59
CA VAL A 43 -31.62 6.96 1.63
C VAL A 43 -30.89 7.70 0.52
N ASP A 44 -31.20 7.37 -0.72
CA ASP A 44 -30.63 8.02 -1.89
C ASP A 44 -31.30 9.40 -2.16
N ASP A 45 -30.80 10.10 -3.19
CA ASP A 45 -31.32 11.44 -3.53
C ASP A 45 -32.77 11.44 -4.03
N ARG A 46 -33.30 10.28 -4.41
CA ARG A 46 -34.69 10.11 -4.81
C ARG A 46 -35.63 9.78 -3.65
N GLY A 47 -35.08 9.67 -2.44
CA GLY A 47 -35.85 9.26 -1.27
C GLY A 47 -36.04 7.74 -1.14
N THR A 48 -35.36 6.95 -1.96
CA THR A 48 -35.46 5.49 -1.94
C THR A 48 -34.50 4.92 -0.91
N VAL A 49 -34.97 3.98 -0.10
CA VAL A 49 -34.13 3.27 0.87
C VAL A 49 -33.24 2.26 0.15
N GLN A 50 -31.95 2.37 0.41
CA GLN A 50 -30.92 1.43 -0.03
C GLN A 50 -30.40 0.66 1.17
N VAL A 51 -29.96 -0.59 0.97
CA VAL A 51 -29.38 -1.42 2.01
C VAL A 51 -28.09 -2.03 1.50
N ASN A 52 -26.99 -1.70 2.18
CA ASN A 52 -25.69 -2.31 1.95
C ASN A 52 -25.26 -3.11 3.18
N ILE A 53 -24.25 -3.93 3.03
CA ILE A 53 -23.62 -4.67 4.13
C ILE A 53 -22.27 -4.03 4.45
N GLY A 54 -22.03 -3.78 5.71
CA GLY A 54 -20.76 -3.29 6.23
C GLY A 54 -20.02 -4.38 6.98
N TYR A 55 -18.69 -4.29 6.93
CA TYR A 55 -17.78 -5.25 7.56
C TYR A 55 -16.62 -4.53 8.23
N ARG A 56 -16.16 -5.08 9.37
CA ARG A 56 -14.84 -4.79 9.93
C ARG A 56 -14.22 -6.08 10.42
N VAL A 57 -13.05 -6.39 9.90
CA VAL A 57 -12.22 -7.52 10.31
C VAL A 57 -11.09 -6.97 11.18
N GLN A 58 -11.15 -7.26 12.46
CA GLN A 58 -10.08 -7.01 13.44
C GLN A 58 -9.23 -8.26 13.47
N PHE A 59 -8.14 -8.24 12.67
CA PHE A 59 -7.43 -9.47 12.37
C PHE A 59 -6.47 -9.86 13.48
N ASN A 60 -5.56 -8.97 13.87
CA ASN A 60 -4.56 -9.25 14.91
C ASN A 60 -4.07 -7.94 15.53
N ASN A 61 -4.05 -7.86 16.85
CA ASN A 61 -3.59 -6.68 17.59
C ASN A 61 -2.43 -6.97 18.55
N ALA A 62 -1.68 -8.03 18.31
CA ALA A 62 -0.58 -8.42 19.21
C ALA A 62 0.50 -7.34 19.32
N ILE A 63 0.72 -6.54 18.27
CA ILE A 63 1.76 -5.50 18.26
C ILE A 63 1.22 -4.06 18.31
N GLY A 64 -0.08 -3.88 18.38
CA GLY A 64 -0.72 -2.56 18.47
C GLY A 64 -2.16 -2.59 17.98
N PRO A 65 -2.85 -1.43 18.00
CA PRO A 65 -4.24 -1.36 17.57
C PRO A 65 -4.41 -1.88 16.14
N TYR A 66 -5.57 -2.48 15.87
CA TYR A 66 -5.91 -2.89 14.51
C TYR A 66 -5.81 -1.71 13.57
N LYS A 67 -5.15 -1.89 12.44
CA LYS A 67 -4.91 -0.84 11.45
C LYS A 67 -5.10 -1.38 10.05
N GLY A 68 -5.89 -0.67 9.25
CA GLY A 68 -6.09 -1.00 7.85
C GLY A 68 -7.30 -0.29 7.25
N GLY A 69 -7.34 -0.23 5.92
CA GLY A 69 -8.31 0.56 5.18
C GLY A 69 -9.73 0.03 5.19
N LEU A 70 -10.65 0.93 4.83
CA LEU A 70 -12.02 0.62 4.46
C LEU A 70 -12.15 0.70 2.94
N ARG A 71 -12.74 -0.33 2.33
CA ARG A 71 -12.99 -0.40 0.89
C ARG A 71 -14.48 -0.29 0.59
N PHE A 72 -14.86 0.66 -0.26
CA PHE A 72 -16.23 0.77 -0.77
C PHE A 72 -16.24 0.40 -2.25
N HIS A 73 -16.67 -0.81 -2.54
CA HIS A 73 -16.73 -1.34 -3.90
C HIS A 73 -17.71 -2.51 -3.97
N PRO A 74 -18.47 -2.67 -5.08
CA PRO A 74 -19.43 -3.76 -5.21
C PRO A 74 -18.86 -5.18 -5.01
N SER A 75 -17.58 -5.37 -5.26
CA SER A 75 -16.91 -6.67 -5.09
C SER A 75 -16.58 -7.02 -3.64
N VAL A 76 -16.77 -6.10 -2.69
CA VAL A 76 -16.41 -6.34 -1.29
C VAL A 76 -17.28 -7.44 -0.70
N ASN A 77 -16.62 -8.42 -0.10
CA ASN A 77 -17.23 -9.48 0.68
C ASN A 77 -16.30 -9.88 1.84
N LEU A 78 -16.80 -10.68 2.76
CA LEU A 78 -16.03 -11.06 3.95
C LEU A 78 -14.75 -11.82 3.64
N SER A 79 -14.76 -12.71 2.64
CA SER A 79 -13.58 -13.50 2.26
C SER A 79 -12.42 -12.61 1.80
N ILE A 80 -12.70 -11.63 0.95
CA ILE A 80 -11.71 -10.65 0.49
C ILE A 80 -11.14 -9.85 1.67
N LEU A 81 -12.00 -9.41 2.59
CA LEU A 81 -11.56 -8.60 3.73
C LEU A 81 -10.77 -9.41 4.75
N LYS A 82 -11.08 -10.68 4.96
CA LYS A 82 -10.27 -11.59 5.78
C LYS A 82 -8.86 -11.75 5.19
N PHE A 83 -8.77 -11.99 3.90
CA PHE A 83 -7.50 -12.07 3.18
C PHE A 83 -6.68 -10.78 3.32
N LEU A 84 -7.31 -9.64 3.05
CA LEU A 84 -6.64 -8.34 3.14
C LEU A 84 -6.23 -8.00 4.57
N GLY A 85 -7.01 -8.39 5.57
CA GLY A 85 -6.67 -8.20 6.98
C GLY A 85 -5.47 -9.06 7.42
N PHE A 86 -5.39 -10.28 6.94
CA PHE A 86 -4.24 -11.16 7.13
C PHE A 86 -2.97 -10.53 6.54
N GLU A 87 -3.00 -10.12 5.28
CA GLU A 87 -1.87 -9.46 4.62
C GLU A 87 -1.47 -8.17 5.35
N GLN A 88 -2.44 -7.38 5.79
CA GLN A 88 -2.20 -6.12 6.46
C GLN A 88 -1.47 -6.30 7.79
N THR A 89 -1.73 -7.38 8.51
CA THR A 89 -1.06 -7.69 9.78
C THR A 89 0.46 -7.75 9.61
N PHE A 90 0.94 -8.46 8.60
CA PHE A 90 2.38 -8.62 8.37
C PHE A 90 3.01 -7.38 7.74
N LYS A 91 2.29 -6.70 6.88
CA LYS A 91 2.74 -5.44 6.30
C LYS A 91 2.96 -4.38 7.38
N ASN A 92 2.02 -4.23 8.30
CA ASN A 92 2.14 -3.28 9.40
C ASN A 92 3.28 -3.64 10.35
N ALA A 93 3.49 -4.94 10.60
CA ALA A 93 4.58 -5.43 11.44
C ALA A 93 5.96 -5.02 10.94
N LEU A 94 6.14 -4.91 9.62
CA LEU A 94 7.41 -4.49 9.01
C LEU A 94 7.75 -3.03 9.29
N THR A 95 6.77 -2.16 9.53
CA THR A 95 6.98 -0.72 9.66
C THR A 95 7.74 -0.31 10.93
N THR A 96 7.96 -1.22 11.86
CA THR A 96 8.49 -0.96 13.22
C THR A 96 7.52 -0.19 14.13
N LEU A 97 6.42 0.30 13.60
CA LEU A 97 5.40 1.03 14.36
C LEU A 97 4.44 0.08 15.07
N PRO A 98 3.86 0.50 16.21
CA PRO A 98 2.96 -0.34 17.01
C PRO A 98 1.56 -0.40 16.38
N MET A 99 1.42 -1.13 15.29
CA MET A 99 0.17 -1.29 14.56
C MET A 99 -0.11 -2.76 14.26
N GLY A 100 -1.26 -3.24 14.67
CA GLY A 100 -1.80 -4.52 14.27
C GLY A 100 -2.41 -4.49 12.87
N GLY A 101 -3.20 -5.50 12.52
CA GLY A 101 -3.84 -5.62 11.21
C GLY A 101 -5.36 -5.65 11.29
N GLY A 102 -5.99 -4.93 10.40
CA GLY A 102 -7.43 -4.94 10.23
C GLY A 102 -7.82 -4.54 8.80
N LYS A 103 -9.04 -4.84 8.42
CA LYS A 103 -9.61 -4.44 7.14
C LYS A 103 -11.11 -4.35 7.24
N GLY A 104 -11.71 -3.48 6.44
CA GLY A 104 -13.16 -3.36 6.45
C GLY A 104 -13.69 -2.77 5.16
N GLY A 105 -14.96 -2.50 5.14
CA GLY A 105 -15.60 -1.90 3.99
C GLY A 105 -17.05 -2.32 3.80
N SER A 106 -17.54 -2.09 2.60
CA SER A 106 -18.91 -2.37 2.21
C SER A 106 -19.00 -2.65 0.71
N ASP A 107 -20.04 -3.35 0.29
CA ASP A 107 -20.42 -3.53 -1.10
C ASP A 107 -21.00 -2.24 -1.74
N PHE A 108 -21.07 -1.16 -0.99
CA PHE A 108 -21.47 0.16 -1.48
C PHE A 108 -20.53 0.65 -2.59
N ASN A 109 -21.11 1.16 -3.67
CA ASN A 109 -20.38 1.75 -4.78
C ASN A 109 -20.48 3.28 -4.75
N PRO A 110 -19.44 4.02 -4.37
CA PRO A 110 -19.50 5.49 -4.36
C PRO A 110 -19.50 6.10 -5.77
N LYS A 111 -19.09 5.32 -6.78
CA LYS A 111 -19.02 5.83 -8.15
C LYS A 111 -20.42 6.16 -8.69
N GLY A 112 -20.56 7.37 -9.24
CA GLY A 112 -21.82 7.84 -9.81
C GLY A 112 -22.83 8.33 -8.78
N LYS A 113 -22.45 8.40 -7.50
CA LYS A 113 -23.30 8.94 -6.43
C LYS A 113 -22.94 10.39 -6.10
N SER A 114 -23.93 11.15 -5.65
CA SER A 114 -23.70 12.54 -5.22
C SER A 114 -22.89 12.58 -3.91
N ASP A 115 -22.30 13.73 -3.63
CA ASP A 115 -21.61 13.95 -2.34
C ASP A 115 -22.58 13.77 -1.16
N ALA A 116 -23.83 14.20 -1.31
CA ALA A 116 -24.86 14.04 -0.28
C ALA A 116 -25.20 12.55 -0.04
N GLU A 117 -25.27 11.75 -1.08
CA GLU A 117 -25.49 10.30 -0.97
C GLU A 117 -24.32 9.62 -0.29
N VAL A 118 -23.09 9.94 -0.69
CA VAL A 118 -21.86 9.38 -0.07
C VAL A 118 -21.78 9.77 1.40
N MET A 119 -22.11 11.03 1.71
CA MET A 119 -22.13 11.51 3.11
C MET A 119 -23.14 10.72 3.95
N ARG A 120 -24.37 10.56 3.46
CA ARG A 120 -25.42 9.79 4.17
C ARG A 120 -25.00 8.34 4.37
N PHE A 121 -24.41 7.71 3.36
CA PHE A 121 -23.89 6.35 3.49
C PHE A 121 -22.79 6.27 4.55
N CYS A 122 -21.80 7.13 4.49
CA CYS A 122 -20.71 7.17 5.47
C CYS A 122 -21.21 7.35 6.90
N GLN A 123 -22.20 8.22 7.08
CA GLN A 123 -22.83 8.45 8.39
C GLN A 123 -23.55 7.20 8.88
N ALA A 124 -24.30 6.53 8.01
CA ALA A 124 -25.00 5.28 8.34
C ALA A 124 -24.01 4.15 8.67
N PHE A 125 -22.96 4.03 7.89
CA PHE A 125 -21.89 3.05 8.11
C PHE A 125 -21.21 3.28 9.47
N MET A 126 -20.82 4.51 9.80
CA MET A 126 -20.15 4.83 11.05
C MET A 126 -21.10 4.69 12.26
N THR A 127 -22.39 4.87 12.10
CA THR A 127 -23.38 4.66 13.17
C THR A 127 -23.33 3.21 13.69
N GLU A 128 -23.02 2.27 12.82
CA GLU A 128 -22.85 0.86 13.20
C GLU A 128 -21.43 0.56 13.71
N LEU A 129 -20.42 1.18 13.12
CA LEU A 129 -19.01 0.85 13.37
C LEU A 129 -18.41 1.51 14.62
N TRP A 130 -18.83 2.69 14.98
CA TRP A 130 -18.13 3.57 15.92
C TRP A 130 -17.81 2.94 17.29
N ARG A 131 -18.66 2.02 17.78
CA ARG A 131 -18.47 1.36 19.09
C ARG A 131 -17.25 0.43 19.12
N TYR A 132 -16.77 -0.01 17.98
CA TYR A 132 -15.74 -1.04 17.85
C TYR A 132 -14.38 -0.49 17.47
N ILE A 133 -14.29 0.81 17.20
CA ILE A 133 -13.06 1.48 16.77
C ILE A 133 -12.68 2.59 17.75
N GLY A 134 -11.43 3.04 17.63
CA GLY A 134 -10.91 4.12 18.47
C GLY A 134 -9.39 4.24 18.29
N PRO A 135 -8.77 5.32 18.78
CA PRO A 135 -7.35 5.59 18.56
C PRO A 135 -6.40 4.55 19.14
N GLU A 136 -6.83 3.83 20.20
CA GLU A 136 -6.03 2.81 20.86
C GLU A 136 -6.59 1.39 20.63
N THR A 137 -7.64 1.24 19.85
CA THR A 137 -8.32 -0.05 19.61
C THR A 137 -8.17 -0.47 18.15
N ASP A 138 -8.72 0.33 17.25
CA ASP A 138 -8.81 0.05 15.82
C ASP A 138 -8.89 1.36 15.05
N VAL A 139 -7.93 1.59 14.17
CA VAL A 139 -7.78 2.84 13.42
C VAL A 139 -7.91 2.55 11.92
N PRO A 140 -9.13 2.66 11.35
CA PRO A 140 -9.34 2.51 9.92
C PRO A 140 -8.69 3.64 9.11
N ALA A 141 -8.54 3.37 7.81
CA ALA A 141 -7.99 4.31 6.83
C ALA A 141 -8.77 4.24 5.52
N GLY A 142 -8.32 4.97 4.51
CA GLY A 142 -8.82 4.85 3.15
C GLY A 142 -8.27 3.62 2.42
N ASP A 143 -9.00 3.22 1.40
CA ASP A 143 -8.66 2.18 0.43
C ASP A 143 -9.48 2.46 -0.83
N ILE A 144 -9.66 1.50 -1.72
CA ILE A 144 -10.47 1.67 -2.94
C ILE A 144 -11.88 2.21 -2.57
N GLY A 145 -12.29 3.28 -3.20
CA GLY A 145 -13.58 3.92 -2.98
C GLY A 145 -13.70 4.75 -1.70
N VAL A 146 -12.62 4.84 -0.91
CA VAL A 146 -12.58 5.65 0.32
C VAL A 146 -11.36 6.57 0.27
N GLY A 147 -11.59 7.78 -0.14
CA GLY A 147 -10.60 8.85 -0.18
C GLY A 147 -10.80 9.88 0.94
N ALA A 148 -10.18 11.04 0.78
CA ALA A 148 -10.24 12.12 1.77
C ALA A 148 -11.67 12.57 2.08
N ARG A 149 -12.55 12.63 1.08
CA ARG A 149 -13.97 12.98 1.23
C ARG A 149 -14.68 12.01 2.17
N GLU A 150 -14.57 10.73 1.89
CA GLU A 150 -15.20 9.66 2.69
C GLU A 150 -14.64 9.61 4.11
N ILE A 151 -13.32 9.74 4.26
CA ILE A 151 -12.68 9.82 5.59
C ILE A 151 -13.22 11.01 6.38
N GLY A 152 -13.40 12.16 5.73
CA GLY A 152 -14.01 13.33 6.36
C GLY A 152 -15.41 13.05 6.89
N TYR A 153 -16.28 12.46 6.08
CA TYR A 153 -17.64 12.13 6.48
C TYR A 153 -17.68 11.08 7.60
N LEU A 154 -16.82 10.08 7.52
CA LEU A 154 -16.70 9.04 8.55
C LEU A 154 -16.21 9.63 9.87
N TYR A 155 -15.18 10.48 9.82
CA TYR A 155 -14.63 11.12 11.02
C TYR A 155 -15.64 12.07 11.69
N GLY A 156 -16.34 12.88 10.90
CA GLY A 156 -17.35 13.80 11.43
C GLY A 156 -18.45 13.07 12.18
N MET A 157 -18.90 11.92 11.66
CA MET A 157 -19.92 11.11 12.34
C MET A 157 -19.38 10.42 13.58
N TYR A 158 -18.15 9.87 13.53
CA TYR A 158 -17.50 9.30 14.70
C TYR A 158 -17.39 10.33 15.83
N ARG A 159 -16.87 11.54 15.51
CA ARG A 159 -16.73 12.63 16.47
C ARG A 159 -18.06 12.97 17.13
N LYS A 160 -19.14 12.98 16.35
CA LYS A 160 -20.48 13.26 16.87
C LYS A 160 -20.96 12.16 17.82
N LEU A 161 -20.82 10.89 17.44
CA LEU A 161 -21.33 9.73 18.20
C LEU A 161 -20.49 9.46 19.45
N ALA A 162 -19.18 9.46 19.31
CA ALA A 162 -18.25 9.23 20.42
C ALA A 162 -18.09 10.45 21.33
N HIS A 163 -18.44 11.64 20.83
CA HIS A 163 -18.24 12.92 21.51
C HIS A 163 -16.76 13.18 21.85
N GLU A 164 -15.88 12.79 20.94
CA GLU A 164 -14.42 12.87 21.12
C GLU A 164 -13.74 13.35 19.84
N ASN A 165 -12.67 14.14 20.00
CA ASN A 165 -11.74 14.48 18.92
C ASN A 165 -10.45 13.70 19.17
N THR A 166 -10.26 12.62 18.43
CA THR A 166 -9.16 11.66 18.64
C THR A 166 -8.41 11.35 17.34
N GLY A 167 -7.35 10.56 17.46
CA GLY A 167 -6.61 10.00 16.34
C GLY A 167 -7.25 8.78 15.67
N VAL A 168 -8.53 8.55 15.84
CA VAL A 168 -9.26 7.55 15.06
C VAL A 168 -9.29 7.93 13.59
N LEU A 169 -9.14 6.96 12.69
CA LEU A 169 -9.02 7.15 11.26
C LEU A 169 -7.72 7.87 10.85
N THR A 170 -7.14 7.44 9.76
CA THR A 170 -6.02 8.13 9.09
C THR A 170 -6.38 8.48 7.65
N GLY A 171 -5.62 9.41 7.07
CA GLY A 171 -5.99 10.05 5.82
C GLY A 171 -6.92 11.24 6.03
N LYS A 172 -6.92 11.78 7.26
CA LYS A 172 -7.71 12.98 7.58
C LYS A 172 -7.18 14.23 6.88
N GLY A 173 -8.04 15.21 6.71
CA GLY A 173 -7.66 16.53 6.23
C GLY A 173 -6.72 17.24 7.20
N MET A 174 -5.92 18.17 6.69
CA MET A 174 -4.93 18.90 7.49
C MET A 174 -5.56 19.76 8.59
N THR A 175 -6.81 20.15 8.43
CA THR A 175 -7.51 20.99 9.41
C THR A 175 -8.01 20.22 10.65
N TYR A 176 -7.94 18.88 10.61
CA TYR A 176 -8.44 18.05 11.72
C TYR A 176 -7.57 16.80 11.98
N GLY A 177 -6.26 16.95 11.84
CA GLY A 177 -5.30 15.95 12.29
C GLY A 177 -4.63 15.12 11.20
N GLY A 178 -4.72 15.53 9.95
CA GLY A 178 -4.00 14.91 8.84
C GLY A 178 -2.48 15.11 8.91
N SER A 179 -1.74 14.28 8.18
CA SER A 179 -0.29 14.39 8.07
C SER A 179 0.14 14.86 6.68
N LEU A 180 1.20 15.68 6.63
CA LEU A 180 1.92 15.98 5.39
C LEU A 180 2.57 14.70 4.83
N ILE A 181 2.97 14.73 3.57
CA ILE A 181 3.61 13.63 2.82
C ILE A 181 2.67 12.43 2.57
N ARG A 182 1.45 12.41 3.10
CA ARG A 182 0.56 11.25 2.96
C ARG A 182 0.22 10.87 1.50
N PRO A 183 -0.12 11.83 0.59
CA PRO A 183 -0.43 11.49 -0.80
C PRO A 183 0.74 10.85 -1.56
N GLU A 184 1.94 11.33 -1.33
CA GLU A 184 3.17 10.89 -2.01
C GLU A 184 3.91 9.74 -1.30
N ALA A 185 3.51 9.41 -0.08
CA ALA A 185 4.27 8.53 0.81
C ALA A 185 4.57 7.14 0.24
N THR A 186 3.62 6.55 -0.45
CA THR A 186 3.81 5.22 -1.05
C THR A 186 4.91 5.26 -2.10
N GLY A 187 4.85 6.23 -3.00
CA GLY A 187 5.87 6.41 -4.04
C GLY A 187 7.23 6.80 -3.49
N PHE A 188 7.27 7.74 -2.54
CA PHE A 188 8.51 8.17 -1.89
C PHE A 188 9.19 6.99 -1.19
N GLY A 189 8.44 6.25 -0.38
CA GLY A 189 8.97 5.09 0.33
C GLY A 189 9.48 4.01 -0.60
N ALA A 190 8.79 3.77 -1.71
CA ALA A 190 9.21 2.81 -2.71
C ALA A 190 10.56 3.17 -3.35
N VAL A 191 10.76 4.43 -3.67
CA VAL A 191 12.03 4.90 -4.25
C VAL A 191 13.16 4.77 -3.22
N TYR A 192 12.92 5.08 -1.96
CA TYR A 192 13.91 4.89 -0.88
C TYR A 192 14.31 3.41 -0.76
N PHE A 193 13.32 2.51 -0.79
CA PHE A 193 13.58 1.07 -0.70
C PHE A 193 14.38 0.55 -1.91
N VAL A 194 13.98 0.94 -3.12
CA VAL A 194 14.68 0.56 -4.36
C VAL A 194 16.13 1.08 -4.34
N ASN A 195 16.34 2.34 -3.95
CA ASN A 195 17.70 2.88 -3.84
C ASN A 195 18.55 2.09 -2.84
N ARG A 196 17.97 1.68 -1.71
CA ARG A 196 18.69 0.88 -0.72
C ARG A 196 19.04 -0.50 -1.25
N MET A 197 18.15 -1.13 -2.02
CA MET A 197 18.48 -2.40 -2.71
C MET A 197 19.68 -2.24 -3.62
N LEU A 198 19.74 -1.14 -4.39
CA LEU A 198 20.87 -0.82 -5.27
C LEU A 198 22.16 -0.60 -4.47
N GLN A 199 22.09 0.12 -3.36
CA GLN A 199 23.25 0.42 -2.49
C GLN A 199 23.87 -0.85 -1.94
N ASP A 200 23.10 -1.90 -1.65
CA ASP A 200 23.62 -3.20 -1.22
C ASP A 200 24.51 -3.86 -2.29
N LYS A 201 24.37 -3.46 -3.54
CA LYS A 201 25.20 -3.93 -4.67
C LYS A 201 26.23 -2.90 -5.11
N GLY A 202 26.48 -1.88 -4.28
CA GLY A 202 27.43 -0.82 -4.59
C GLY A 202 26.98 0.15 -5.67
N MET A 203 25.67 0.22 -5.93
CA MET A 203 25.06 1.11 -6.92
C MET A 203 24.21 2.19 -6.25
N ASP A 204 23.72 3.12 -7.03
CA ASP A 204 22.82 4.19 -6.61
C ASP A 204 21.78 4.42 -7.70
N ILE A 205 20.61 4.92 -7.33
CA ILE A 205 19.53 5.20 -8.28
C ILE A 205 19.88 6.35 -9.22
N LYS A 206 20.78 7.24 -8.82
CA LYS A 206 21.23 8.37 -9.64
C LYS A 206 21.76 7.88 -10.98
N GLY A 207 21.25 8.45 -12.05
CA GLY A 207 21.63 8.10 -13.43
C GLY A 207 20.95 6.82 -13.96
N LYS A 208 20.18 6.11 -13.17
CA LYS A 208 19.44 4.94 -13.65
C LYS A 208 18.20 5.34 -14.42
N VAL A 209 17.85 4.53 -15.42
CA VAL A 209 16.64 4.69 -16.23
C VAL A 209 15.52 3.86 -15.60
N VAL A 210 14.39 4.49 -15.34
CA VAL A 210 13.26 3.90 -14.58
C VAL A 210 12.00 3.91 -15.42
N ALA A 211 11.33 2.76 -15.50
CA ALA A 211 9.97 2.66 -16.01
C ALA A 211 9.00 2.57 -14.84
N ILE A 212 7.96 3.39 -14.85
CA ILE A 212 6.81 3.29 -13.96
C ILE A 212 5.54 3.09 -14.77
N SER A 213 4.53 2.50 -14.17
CA SER A 213 3.16 2.43 -14.69
C SER A 213 2.24 3.32 -13.87
N GLY A 214 1.08 3.66 -14.45
CA GLY A 214 0.11 4.54 -13.79
C GLY A 214 0.45 6.03 -13.93
N PHE A 215 -0.46 6.86 -13.44
CA PHE A 215 -0.30 8.32 -13.34
C PHE A 215 -1.11 8.91 -12.17
N GLY A 216 -1.48 8.05 -11.22
CA GLY A 216 -2.12 8.45 -9.95
C GLY A 216 -1.09 8.85 -8.88
N ASN A 217 -1.56 8.98 -7.63
CA ASN A 217 -0.71 9.45 -6.51
C ASN A 217 0.54 8.59 -6.30
N VAL A 218 0.41 7.27 -6.45
CA VAL A 218 1.54 6.35 -6.27
C VAL A 218 2.59 6.57 -7.35
N ALA A 219 2.18 6.64 -8.60
CA ALA A 219 3.06 6.92 -9.72
C ALA A 219 3.68 8.32 -9.65
N TRP A 220 2.88 9.32 -9.30
CA TRP A 220 3.35 10.70 -9.11
C TRP A 220 4.42 10.78 -8.01
N GLY A 221 4.17 10.18 -6.86
CA GLY A 221 5.15 10.16 -5.76
C GLY A 221 6.45 9.46 -6.15
N ALA A 222 6.37 8.30 -6.80
CA ALA A 222 7.54 7.58 -7.29
C ALA A 222 8.33 8.39 -8.32
N ALA A 223 7.65 8.99 -9.30
CA ALA A 223 8.27 9.83 -10.32
C ALA A 223 8.96 11.05 -9.70
N THR A 224 8.29 11.72 -8.76
CA THR A 224 8.84 12.90 -8.07
C THR A 224 10.12 12.55 -7.33
N LYS A 225 10.08 11.55 -6.45
CA LYS A 225 11.24 11.20 -5.63
C LYS A 225 12.38 10.62 -6.46
N ALA A 226 12.11 9.75 -7.42
CA ALA A 226 13.14 9.22 -8.31
C ALA A 226 13.85 10.33 -9.11
N THR A 227 13.10 11.29 -9.63
CA THR A 227 13.65 12.45 -10.34
C THR A 227 14.49 13.33 -9.42
N GLU A 228 14.02 13.62 -8.21
CA GLU A 228 14.79 14.38 -7.20
C GLU A 228 16.11 13.69 -6.85
N MET A 229 16.14 12.37 -6.81
CA MET A 229 17.33 11.57 -6.51
C MET A 229 18.24 11.35 -7.74
N GLY A 230 17.91 11.95 -8.87
CA GLY A 230 18.74 11.94 -10.07
C GLY A 230 18.51 10.77 -11.03
N ALA A 231 17.46 9.99 -10.86
CA ALA A 231 17.06 8.97 -11.81
C ALA A 231 16.32 9.59 -13.00
N LYS A 232 16.33 8.90 -14.13
CA LYS A 232 15.57 9.27 -15.32
C LYS A 232 14.32 8.38 -15.42
N VAL A 233 13.16 8.93 -15.10
CA VAL A 233 11.87 8.24 -15.24
C VAL A 233 11.36 8.49 -16.66
N VAL A 234 11.22 7.44 -17.45
CA VAL A 234 10.95 7.55 -18.90
C VAL A 234 9.56 7.14 -19.33
N THR A 235 8.73 6.63 -18.41
CA THR A 235 7.37 6.18 -18.73
C THR A 235 6.35 6.62 -17.70
N ILE A 236 5.12 6.82 -18.16
CA ILE A 236 3.88 6.82 -17.38
C ILE A 236 2.86 6.02 -18.16
N SER A 237 1.81 5.51 -17.53
CA SER A 237 0.77 4.76 -18.23
C SER A 237 -0.62 5.01 -17.67
N GLY A 238 -1.63 4.75 -18.48
CA GLY A 238 -3.03 4.78 -18.13
C GLY A 238 -3.78 3.63 -18.79
N PRO A 239 -5.12 3.56 -18.63
CA PRO A 239 -5.91 2.56 -19.30
C PRO A 239 -5.85 2.59 -20.82
N ASP A 240 -5.52 3.75 -21.40
CA ASP A 240 -5.40 3.97 -22.83
C ASP A 240 -4.07 3.52 -23.45
N GLY A 241 -3.03 3.32 -22.64
CA GLY A 241 -1.70 2.94 -23.11
C GLY A 241 -0.59 3.55 -22.26
N TYR A 242 0.62 3.70 -22.81
CA TYR A 242 1.71 4.32 -22.08
C TYR A 242 2.42 5.42 -22.88
N ILE A 243 3.09 6.29 -22.15
CA ILE A 243 4.00 7.32 -22.70
C ILE A 243 5.43 6.84 -22.50
N TYR A 244 6.22 6.93 -23.57
CA TYR A 244 7.67 6.83 -23.52
C TYR A 244 8.28 8.20 -23.80
N ASP A 245 8.99 8.73 -22.82
CA ASP A 245 9.70 10.01 -22.91
C ASP A 245 11.18 9.78 -22.70
N PRO A 246 11.98 9.68 -23.77
CA PRO A 246 13.41 9.36 -23.68
C PRO A 246 14.22 10.44 -22.96
N ASP A 247 13.73 11.68 -22.91
CA ASP A 247 14.38 12.77 -22.17
C ASP A 247 14.14 12.67 -20.66
N GLY A 248 13.20 11.84 -20.24
CA GLY A 248 12.80 11.67 -18.86
C GLY A 248 11.85 12.77 -18.36
N LEU A 249 11.21 12.47 -17.22
CA LEU A 249 10.33 13.41 -16.55
C LEU A 249 11.14 14.51 -15.85
N ASN A 250 10.58 15.69 -15.79
CA ASN A 250 11.07 16.83 -15.01
C ASN A 250 9.92 17.45 -14.22
N ALA A 251 10.16 18.51 -13.48
CA ALA A 251 9.15 19.15 -12.64
C ALA A 251 7.90 19.59 -13.43
N GLU A 252 8.06 20.13 -14.63
CA GLU A 252 6.95 20.54 -15.48
C GLU A 252 6.09 19.34 -15.93
N LYS A 253 6.76 18.28 -16.38
CA LYS A 253 6.10 17.05 -16.85
C LYS A 253 5.37 16.33 -15.70
N ILE A 254 5.97 16.31 -14.51
CA ILE A 254 5.35 15.74 -13.29
C ILE A 254 4.14 16.56 -12.87
N ALA A 255 4.22 17.89 -12.91
CA ALA A 255 3.07 18.75 -12.66
C ALA A 255 1.93 18.47 -13.66
N TYR A 256 2.26 18.21 -14.92
CA TYR A 256 1.26 17.85 -15.92
C TYR A 256 0.60 16.49 -15.66
N MET A 257 1.28 15.53 -15.02
CA MET A 257 0.65 14.30 -14.56
C MET A 257 -0.53 14.57 -13.60
N LEU A 258 -0.39 15.55 -12.71
CA LEU A 258 -1.46 15.96 -11.81
C LEU A 258 -2.63 16.59 -12.56
N GLU A 259 -2.37 17.41 -13.58
CA GLU A 259 -3.41 17.99 -14.43
C GLU A 259 -4.19 16.88 -15.16
N LEU A 260 -3.49 15.90 -15.75
CA LEU A 260 -4.10 14.74 -16.39
C LEU A 260 -4.99 13.98 -15.43
N ARG A 261 -4.53 13.75 -14.20
CA ARG A 261 -5.30 13.06 -13.18
C ARG A 261 -6.54 13.85 -12.77
N ALA A 262 -6.39 15.16 -12.59
CA ALA A 262 -7.50 16.05 -12.21
C ALA A 262 -8.57 16.17 -13.31
N SER A 263 -8.22 15.92 -14.57
CA SER A 263 -9.18 15.96 -15.68
C SER A 263 -10.25 14.86 -15.62
N ASN A 264 -10.03 13.80 -14.83
CA ASN A 264 -10.89 12.61 -14.70
C ASN A 264 -11.18 11.86 -16.01
N ASN A 265 -10.37 12.06 -17.04
CA ASN A 265 -10.54 11.38 -18.33
C ASN A 265 -9.83 10.02 -18.39
N ASP A 266 -9.04 9.69 -17.38
CA ASP A 266 -8.29 8.43 -17.25
C ASP A 266 -7.41 8.09 -18.48
N VAL A 267 -6.83 9.09 -19.12
CA VAL A 267 -5.99 8.92 -20.31
C VAL A 267 -4.66 9.65 -20.17
N VAL A 268 -3.60 9.08 -20.75
CA VAL A 268 -2.26 9.69 -20.78
C VAL A 268 -1.86 10.22 -22.17
N ALA A 269 -2.60 9.87 -23.21
CA ALA A 269 -2.34 10.30 -24.58
C ALA A 269 -2.08 11.80 -24.74
N PRO A 270 -2.77 12.73 -24.04
CA PRO A 270 -2.51 14.16 -24.14
C PRO A 270 -1.08 14.59 -23.79
N TYR A 271 -0.37 13.80 -22.98
CA TYR A 271 1.03 14.08 -22.64
C TYR A 271 1.91 14.17 -23.89
N ALA A 272 1.75 13.25 -24.86
CA ALA A 272 2.54 13.25 -26.10
C ALA A 272 2.26 14.45 -26.98
N GLN A 273 1.06 15.04 -26.90
CA GLN A 273 0.71 16.27 -27.60
C GLN A 273 1.40 17.49 -26.97
N LYS A 274 1.43 17.54 -25.63
CA LYS A 274 2.05 18.64 -24.89
C LYS A 274 3.58 18.59 -24.95
N PHE A 275 4.16 17.40 -24.96
CA PHE A 275 5.60 17.16 -25.00
C PHE A 275 5.99 16.35 -26.24
N PRO A 276 6.19 17.00 -27.42
CA PRO A 276 6.37 16.30 -28.70
C PRO A 276 7.59 15.39 -28.80
N GLY A 277 8.57 15.53 -27.90
CA GLY A 277 9.70 14.60 -27.78
C GLY A 277 9.35 13.23 -27.26
N SER A 278 8.13 13.07 -26.73
CA SER A 278 7.62 11.82 -26.19
C SER A 278 6.74 11.08 -27.22
N LYS A 279 6.49 9.79 -26.94
CA LYS A 279 5.68 8.93 -27.79
C LYS A 279 4.58 8.28 -26.95
N PHE A 280 3.33 8.31 -27.48
CA PHE A 280 2.22 7.54 -26.96
C PHE A 280 2.12 6.20 -27.68
N VAL A 281 2.01 5.11 -26.91
CA VAL A 281 1.83 3.75 -27.42
C VAL A 281 0.46 3.24 -26.93
N PRO A 282 -0.57 3.20 -27.79
CA PRO A 282 -1.91 2.83 -27.38
C PRO A 282 -2.01 1.35 -27.04
N GLY A 283 -2.83 1.03 -26.04
CA GLY A 283 -3.21 -0.34 -25.68
C GLY A 283 -2.07 -1.22 -25.15
N ALA A 284 -0.91 -0.64 -24.84
CA ALA A 284 0.26 -1.37 -24.38
C ALA A 284 0.70 -0.91 -22.98
N LYS A 285 1.55 -1.72 -22.36
CA LYS A 285 2.16 -1.44 -21.06
C LYS A 285 3.63 -1.08 -21.22
N PRO A 286 4.23 -0.34 -20.26
CA PRO A 286 5.59 0.21 -20.44
C PRO A 286 6.73 -0.82 -20.32
N TRP A 287 6.45 -2.08 -20.09
CA TRP A 287 7.45 -3.09 -19.77
C TRP A 287 8.30 -3.57 -20.95
N GLU A 288 8.00 -3.13 -22.17
CA GLU A 288 8.82 -3.37 -23.36
C GLU A 288 9.96 -2.35 -23.52
N VAL A 289 9.93 -1.26 -22.76
CA VAL A 289 10.97 -0.22 -22.79
C VAL A 289 12.21 -0.72 -22.06
N LYS A 290 13.40 -0.50 -22.68
CA LYS A 290 14.67 -0.84 -22.03
C LYS A 290 14.94 0.09 -20.87
N VAL A 291 14.99 -0.45 -19.66
CA VAL A 291 15.23 0.29 -18.42
C VAL A 291 16.12 -0.50 -17.48
N ASP A 292 16.74 0.21 -16.54
CA ASP A 292 17.49 -0.42 -15.44
C ASP A 292 16.56 -0.90 -14.33
N ILE A 293 15.49 -0.14 -14.06
CA ILE A 293 14.57 -0.35 -12.93
C ILE A 293 13.14 -0.33 -13.43
N ALA A 294 12.34 -1.29 -13.02
CA ALA A 294 10.88 -1.33 -13.27
C ALA A 294 10.12 -1.22 -11.95
N MET A 295 9.17 -0.28 -11.90
CA MET A 295 8.35 0.00 -10.72
C MET A 295 6.87 0.03 -11.11
N PRO A 296 6.16 -1.11 -11.03
CA PRO A 296 4.71 -1.11 -11.28
C PRO A 296 3.98 -0.30 -10.19
N CYS A 297 3.28 0.75 -10.61
CA CYS A 297 2.60 1.72 -9.74
C CYS A 297 1.10 1.86 -10.03
N ALA A 298 0.51 0.98 -10.83
CA ALA A 298 -0.87 1.10 -11.28
C ALA A 298 -1.80 0.06 -10.64
N THR A 299 -1.85 -1.14 -11.17
CA THR A 299 -2.85 -2.13 -10.80
C THR A 299 -2.26 -3.49 -10.45
N GLN A 300 -3.08 -4.32 -9.82
CA GLN A 300 -2.74 -5.70 -9.51
C GLN A 300 -2.49 -6.51 -10.79
N ASN A 301 -1.49 -7.38 -10.75
CA ASN A 301 -1.15 -8.31 -11.85
C ASN A 301 -0.88 -7.64 -13.20
N GLU A 302 -0.43 -6.40 -13.19
CA GLU A 302 -0.16 -5.65 -14.42
C GLU A 302 1.11 -6.09 -15.14
N LEU A 303 2.06 -6.67 -14.42
CA LEU A 303 3.32 -7.14 -14.96
C LEU A 303 3.34 -8.68 -14.94
N GLY A 304 3.12 -9.28 -16.10
CA GLY A 304 3.03 -10.72 -16.25
C GLY A 304 4.34 -11.38 -16.66
N GLY A 305 4.30 -12.71 -16.86
CA GLY A 305 5.49 -13.49 -17.23
C GLY A 305 6.13 -13.06 -18.54
N GLU A 306 5.34 -12.69 -19.55
CA GLU A 306 5.85 -12.17 -20.83
C GLU A 306 6.53 -10.81 -20.66
N ASP A 307 5.98 -9.94 -19.82
CA ASP A 307 6.55 -8.63 -19.49
C ASP A 307 7.89 -8.82 -18.75
N ALA A 308 7.95 -9.74 -17.80
CA ALA A 308 9.18 -10.09 -17.10
C ALA A 308 10.27 -10.59 -18.06
N ALA A 309 9.90 -11.43 -19.02
CA ALA A 309 10.84 -11.90 -20.03
C ALA A 309 11.42 -10.76 -20.88
N LYS A 310 10.59 -9.79 -21.27
CA LYS A 310 11.03 -8.59 -22.00
C LYS A 310 11.98 -7.73 -21.17
N LEU A 311 11.62 -7.47 -19.91
CA LEU A 311 12.47 -6.70 -18.99
C LEU A 311 13.83 -7.37 -18.77
N LEU A 312 13.85 -8.69 -18.56
CA LEU A 312 15.09 -9.46 -18.38
C LEU A 312 15.95 -9.46 -19.65
N ALA A 313 15.34 -9.62 -20.83
CA ALA A 313 16.04 -9.55 -22.12
C ALA A 313 16.66 -8.18 -22.36
N ASN A 314 16.02 -7.11 -21.87
CA ASN A 314 16.51 -5.73 -21.95
C ASN A 314 17.49 -5.35 -20.83
N GLY A 315 17.83 -6.26 -19.93
CA GLY A 315 18.86 -6.05 -18.91
C GLY A 315 18.40 -5.32 -17.65
N VAL A 316 17.11 -5.43 -17.26
CA VAL A 316 16.63 -4.87 -15.99
C VAL A 316 17.43 -5.45 -14.82
N ILE A 317 17.80 -4.60 -13.87
CA ILE A 317 18.60 -5.00 -12.70
C ILE A 317 17.80 -5.00 -11.40
N CYS A 318 16.69 -4.26 -11.36
CA CYS A 318 15.88 -4.13 -10.15
C CYS A 318 14.40 -3.97 -10.53
N VAL A 319 13.54 -4.67 -9.81
CA VAL A 319 12.08 -4.51 -9.89
C VAL A 319 11.54 -4.26 -8.49
N GLY A 320 10.85 -3.14 -8.31
CA GLY A 320 10.19 -2.79 -7.05
C GLY A 320 8.68 -2.69 -7.23
N GLU A 321 7.92 -3.58 -6.63
CA GLU A 321 6.45 -3.50 -6.65
C GLU A 321 5.97 -2.35 -5.79
N VAL A 322 5.35 -1.36 -6.40
CA VAL A 322 4.75 -0.22 -5.67
C VAL A 322 3.24 -0.41 -5.53
N SER A 323 2.59 -0.91 -6.56
CA SER A 323 1.19 -1.36 -6.46
C SER A 323 1.10 -2.67 -5.66
N ASN A 324 -0.07 -2.90 -5.06
CA ASN A 324 -0.32 -4.17 -4.38
C ASN A 324 -0.37 -5.31 -5.39
N MET A 325 0.52 -6.30 -5.23
CA MET A 325 0.61 -7.46 -6.11
C MET A 325 0.71 -7.07 -7.60
N GLY A 326 1.57 -6.09 -7.90
CA GLY A 326 1.75 -5.59 -9.28
C GLY A 326 2.29 -6.62 -10.25
N CYS A 327 3.10 -7.56 -9.79
CA CYS A 327 3.65 -8.68 -10.57
C CYS A 327 2.83 -9.95 -10.38
N THR A 328 2.66 -10.73 -11.46
CA THR A 328 2.07 -12.07 -11.37
C THR A 328 3.07 -13.04 -10.72
N PRO A 329 2.60 -14.17 -10.16
CA PRO A 329 3.51 -15.22 -9.64
C PRO A 329 4.56 -15.66 -10.66
N GLU A 330 4.20 -15.78 -11.92
CA GLU A 330 5.12 -16.17 -13.01
C GLU A 330 6.22 -15.11 -13.22
N ALA A 331 5.87 -13.83 -13.13
CA ALA A 331 6.83 -12.73 -13.23
C ALA A 331 7.80 -12.75 -12.05
N ILE A 332 7.28 -12.89 -10.82
CA ILE A 332 8.08 -12.96 -9.60
C ILE A 332 9.08 -14.12 -9.67
N ASP A 333 8.61 -15.31 -10.06
CA ASP A 333 9.47 -16.49 -10.22
C ASP A 333 10.58 -16.25 -11.24
N ALA A 334 10.26 -15.61 -12.36
CA ALA A 334 11.24 -15.26 -13.39
C ALA A 334 12.34 -14.34 -12.86
N PHE A 335 11.99 -13.30 -12.10
CA PHE A 335 12.94 -12.36 -11.52
C PHE A 335 13.84 -13.03 -10.47
N ILE A 336 13.27 -13.80 -9.56
CA ILE A 336 14.02 -14.53 -8.53
C ILE A 336 14.96 -15.55 -9.17
N LYS A 337 14.49 -16.29 -10.15
CA LYS A 337 15.29 -17.30 -10.88
C LYS A 337 16.45 -16.65 -11.63
N ALA A 338 16.25 -15.48 -12.20
CA ALA A 338 17.29 -14.70 -12.86
C ALA A 338 18.23 -13.96 -11.88
N ARG A 339 17.99 -14.05 -10.57
CA ARG A 339 18.75 -13.36 -9.53
C ARG A 339 18.77 -11.83 -9.67
N VAL A 340 17.69 -11.27 -10.20
CA VAL A 340 17.45 -9.83 -10.25
C VAL A 340 16.98 -9.37 -8.87
N MET A 341 17.33 -8.15 -8.48
CA MET A 341 16.80 -7.53 -7.26
C MET A 341 15.29 -7.35 -7.42
N TYR A 342 14.51 -8.06 -6.62
CA TYR A 342 13.06 -7.98 -6.63
C TYR A 342 12.54 -7.62 -5.24
N GLY A 343 11.86 -6.48 -5.14
CA GLY A 343 11.21 -6.01 -3.92
C GLY A 343 9.70 -6.25 -3.96
N PRO A 344 9.14 -7.01 -3.01
CA PRO A 344 7.70 -7.30 -2.97
C PRO A 344 6.89 -6.09 -2.51
N GLY A 345 5.64 -6.00 -2.96
CA GLY A 345 4.75 -4.90 -2.65
C GLY A 345 4.60 -4.63 -1.15
N LYS A 346 4.43 -5.67 -0.34
CA LYS A 346 4.25 -5.52 1.12
C LYS A 346 5.40 -4.79 1.83
N ALA A 347 6.60 -4.84 1.28
CA ALA A 347 7.76 -4.10 1.80
C ALA A 347 7.92 -2.76 1.07
N VAL A 348 7.98 -2.79 -0.24
CA VAL A 348 8.26 -1.61 -1.09
C VAL A 348 7.20 -0.54 -0.94
N ASN A 349 5.92 -0.90 -0.89
CA ASN A 349 4.83 0.07 -0.80
C ASN A 349 4.38 0.40 0.64
N ALA A 350 5.12 -0.03 1.62
CA ALA A 350 4.77 0.19 3.04
C ALA A 350 4.78 1.67 3.46
N GLY A 351 5.33 2.57 2.63
CA GLY A 351 5.38 4.01 2.92
C GLY A 351 4.02 4.64 3.22
N GLY A 352 2.98 4.18 2.56
CA GLY A 352 1.62 4.66 2.80
C GLY A 352 1.13 4.36 4.22
N VAL A 353 1.23 3.11 4.65
CA VAL A 353 0.81 2.71 6.00
C VAL A 353 1.77 3.23 7.07
N ALA A 354 3.06 3.34 6.76
CA ALA A 354 4.04 3.95 7.66
C ALA A 354 3.67 5.40 7.96
N THR A 355 3.34 6.20 6.95
CA THR A 355 2.90 7.58 7.13
C THR A 355 1.55 7.67 7.84
N SER A 356 0.66 6.70 7.65
CA SER A 356 -0.57 6.59 8.45
C SER A 356 -0.24 6.40 9.93
N GLY A 357 0.75 5.57 10.27
CA GLY A 357 1.23 5.43 11.65
C GLY A 357 1.85 6.70 12.19
N LEU A 358 2.58 7.46 11.36
CA LEU A 358 3.10 8.78 11.74
C LEU A 358 1.98 9.79 11.99
N GLU A 359 0.89 9.73 11.22
CA GLU A 359 -0.32 10.53 11.49
C GLU A 359 -0.89 10.20 12.88
N MET A 360 -0.99 8.92 13.21
CA MET A 360 -1.45 8.47 14.54
C MET A 360 -0.55 9.02 15.65
N THR A 361 0.76 9.01 15.46
CA THR A 361 1.73 9.55 16.42
C THR A 361 1.53 11.05 16.61
N GLN A 362 1.42 11.81 15.53
CA GLN A 362 1.15 13.25 15.58
C GLN A 362 -0.17 13.55 16.32
N ASN A 363 -1.21 12.75 16.04
CA ASN A 363 -2.50 12.89 16.71
C ASN A 363 -2.40 12.62 18.23
N SER A 364 -1.65 11.59 18.62
CA SER A 364 -1.42 11.25 20.02
C SER A 364 -0.68 12.36 20.76
N MET A 365 0.34 12.95 20.14
CA MET A 365 1.10 14.08 20.71
C MET A 365 0.35 15.41 20.63
N LYS A 366 -0.70 15.50 19.80
CA LYS A 366 -1.41 16.75 19.48
C LYS A 366 -0.50 17.82 18.88
N LEU A 367 0.51 17.39 18.13
CA LEU A 367 1.45 18.24 17.41
C LEU A 367 1.55 17.79 15.96
N GLY A 368 1.76 18.72 15.04
CA GLY A 368 2.07 18.43 13.64
C GLY A 368 3.57 18.49 13.39
N TRP A 369 4.05 17.63 12.53
CA TRP A 369 5.42 17.67 12.00
C TRP A 369 5.45 18.35 10.64
N SER A 370 6.59 18.97 10.31
CA SER A 370 6.86 19.49 8.97
C SER A 370 6.95 18.38 7.94
N ALA A 371 6.87 18.74 6.65
CA ALA A 371 7.04 17.78 5.56
C ALA A 371 8.40 17.09 5.64
N GLU A 372 9.46 17.84 5.96
CA GLU A 372 10.82 17.34 6.11
C GLU A 372 10.94 16.35 7.27
N GLU A 373 10.31 16.64 8.40
CA GLU A 373 10.29 15.73 9.56
C GLU A 373 9.58 14.41 9.25
N VAL A 374 8.41 14.47 8.59
CA VAL A 374 7.67 13.27 8.20
C VAL A 374 8.46 12.46 7.18
N ASP A 375 9.04 13.11 6.17
CA ASP A 375 9.83 12.45 5.12
C ASP A 375 11.09 11.77 5.69
N ALA A 376 11.78 12.42 6.63
CA ALA A 376 12.94 11.83 7.30
C ALA A 376 12.57 10.56 8.10
N LYS A 377 11.42 10.59 8.80
CA LYS A 377 10.90 9.41 9.51
C LYS A 377 10.47 8.32 8.56
N LEU A 378 9.81 8.67 7.46
CA LEU A 378 9.46 7.72 6.40
C LEU A 378 10.70 7.03 5.83
N HIS A 379 11.73 7.79 5.50
CA HIS A 379 13.00 7.25 5.02
C HIS A 379 13.59 6.24 6.02
N HIS A 380 13.65 6.60 7.28
CA HIS A 380 14.17 5.74 8.34
C HIS A 380 13.37 4.44 8.45
N ILE A 381 12.05 4.51 8.40
CA ILE A 381 11.18 3.32 8.44
C ILE A 381 11.44 2.42 7.24
N MET A 382 11.57 2.99 6.04
CA MET A 382 11.86 2.18 4.84
C MET A 382 13.21 1.49 4.91
N MET A 383 14.24 2.13 5.49
CA MET A 383 15.53 1.50 5.74
C MET A 383 15.41 0.34 6.73
N SER A 384 14.64 0.51 7.80
CA SER A 384 14.39 -0.55 8.79
C SER A 384 13.66 -1.75 8.17
N ILE A 385 12.68 -1.51 7.29
CA ILE A 385 11.99 -2.58 6.56
C ILE A 385 12.98 -3.33 5.67
N HIS A 386 13.79 -2.60 4.92
CA HIS A 386 14.82 -3.19 4.06
C HIS A 386 15.77 -4.09 4.86
N ASP A 387 16.29 -3.58 5.96
CA ASP A 387 17.26 -4.31 6.79
C ASP A 387 16.64 -5.59 7.38
N ALA A 388 15.38 -5.56 7.79
CA ALA A 388 14.66 -6.74 8.25
C ALA A 388 14.49 -7.78 7.11
N CYS A 389 14.19 -7.33 5.89
CA CYS A 389 14.11 -8.22 4.74
C CYS A 389 15.46 -8.88 4.42
N VAL A 390 16.55 -8.15 4.55
CA VAL A 390 17.92 -8.68 4.34
C VAL A 390 18.27 -9.72 5.40
N GLU A 391 17.97 -9.45 6.66
CA GLU A 391 18.23 -10.36 7.77
C GLU A 391 17.63 -11.74 7.54
N TYR A 392 16.37 -11.79 7.12
CA TYR A 392 15.65 -13.05 6.96
C TYR A 392 15.60 -13.59 5.54
N GLY A 393 16.03 -12.80 4.54
CA GLY A 393 15.92 -13.16 3.13
C GLY A 393 17.23 -13.51 2.45
N THR A 394 18.38 -13.32 3.10
CA THR A 394 19.68 -13.63 2.51
C THR A 394 19.88 -15.15 2.40
N GLU A 395 20.09 -15.61 1.17
CA GLU A 395 20.30 -17.03 0.85
C GLU A 395 21.79 -17.40 0.94
N ALA A 396 22.07 -18.71 0.89
CA ALA A 396 23.44 -19.23 1.03
C ALA A 396 24.41 -18.74 -0.06
N ASP A 397 23.91 -18.42 -1.25
CA ASP A 397 24.69 -17.86 -2.35
C ASP A 397 24.86 -16.32 -2.27
N GLY A 398 24.34 -15.70 -1.22
CA GLY A 398 24.39 -14.25 -1.01
C GLY A 398 23.26 -13.47 -1.71
N TYR A 399 22.40 -14.14 -2.46
CA TYR A 399 21.22 -13.50 -3.02
C TYR A 399 20.23 -13.11 -1.92
N ILE A 400 19.62 -11.94 -2.06
CA ILE A 400 18.61 -11.49 -1.10
C ILE A 400 17.23 -11.72 -1.71
N ASN A 401 16.51 -12.70 -1.14
CA ASN A 401 15.12 -12.93 -1.46
C ASN A 401 14.24 -12.04 -0.57
N TYR A 402 13.97 -10.83 -1.04
CA TYR A 402 13.20 -9.83 -0.28
C TYR A 402 11.76 -10.28 0.00
N MET A 403 11.16 -11.11 -0.86
CA MET A 403 9.81 -11.62 -0.63
C MET A 403 9.79 -12.58 0.56
N LYS A 404 10.71 -13.54 0.60
CA LYS A 404 10.90 -14.43 1.77
C LYS A 404 11.24 -13.62 3.01
N GLY A 405 12.17 -12.67 2.88
CA GLY A 405 12.59 -11.81 3.98
C GLY A 405 11.44 -11.01 4.59
N ALA A 406 10.60 -10.40 3.76
CA ALA A 406 9.45 -9.65 4.22
C ALA A 406 8.41 -10.54 4.94
N ASN A 407 8.09 -11.70 4.36
CA ASN A 407 7.16 -12.65 4.97
C ASN A 407 7.65 -13.14 6.33
N VAL A 408 8.90 -13.55 6.40
CA VAL A 408 9.50 -14.07 7.65
C VAL A 408 9.64 -12.99 8.70
N ALA A 409 10.14 -11.80 8.35
CA ALA A 409 10.33 -10.70 9.29
C ALA A 409 8.99 -10.25 9.92
N GLY A 410 7.96 -10.08 9.12
CA GLY A 410 6.62 -9.72 9.61
C GLY A 410 6.03 -10.79 10.53
N PHE A 411 6.10 -12.04 10.09
CA PHE A 411 5.64 -13.18 10.90
C PHE A 411 6.36 -13.27 12.25
N MET A 412 7.69 -13.21 12.24
CA MET A 412 8.48 -13.36 13.47
C MET A 412 8.13 -12.33 14.52
N LYS A 413 7.93 -11.08 14.12
CA LYS A 413 7.54 -10.01 15.05
C LYS A 413 6.19 -10.27 15.70
N VAL A 414 5.19 -10.64 14.91
CA VAL A 414 3.84 -10.95 15.41
C VAL A 414 3.86 -12.20 16.27
N ALA A 415 4.50 -13.28 15.81
CA ALA A 415 4.56 -14.56 16.51
C ALA A 415 5.24 -14.43 17.90
N LYS A 416 6.40 -13.76 17.96
CA LYS A 416 7.11 -13.51 19.22
C LYS A 416 6.24 -12.72 20.19
N SER A 417 5.58 -11.67 19.72
CA SER A 417 4.69 -10.85 20.54
C SER A 417 3.51 -11.68 21.09
N MET A 418 2.93 -12.56 20.27
CA MET A 418 1.86 -13.45 20.70
C MET A 418 2.33 -14.44 21.77
N VAL A 419 3.55 -14.99 21.65
CA VAL A 419 4.13 -15.89 22.66
C VAL A 419 4.36 -15.17 23.98
N GLU A 420 4.97 -13.97 23.93
CA GLU A 420 5.29 -13.17 25.11
C GLU A 420 4.05 -12.71 25.89
N GLN A 421 2.95 -12.45 25.20
CA GLN A 421 1.69 -12.02 25.80
C GLN A 421 0.84 -13.19 26.33
N GLY A 422 1.20 -14.43 26.00
CA GLY A 422 0.50 -15.63 26.47
C GLY A 422 -0.77 -15.97 25.67
N ILE A 423 -1.62 -16.76 26.28
CA ILE A 423 -2.88 -17.22 25.69
C ILE A 423 -4.01 -16.32 26.17
N VAL A 424 -4.39 -15.37 25.34
CA VAL A 424 -5.45 -14.37 25.63
C VAL A 424 -6.51 -14.34 24.55
#